data_424487720a2f7afb9616a2897e491176
#
_entry.id   424487720a2f7afb9616a2897e491176
#
_cell.length_a   1.000
_cell.length_b   1.000
_cell.length_c   1.000
_cell.angle_alpha   90.00
_cell.angle_beta   90.00
_cell.angle_gamma   90.00
#
_symmetry.space_group_name_H-M   'P 1'
#
loop_
_entity.id
_entity.type
_entity.pdbx_description
1 polymer ?
#
loop_
_entity_poly.entity_id
_entity_poly.type
_entity_poly.pdbx_seq_one_letter_code
_entity_poly.pdbx_strand_id
1 'polypeptide(L)'
;MDFTLIITIFSLLSFEKIYPIYTLENGLVKTPPMGWLSWERFKCEINCHHHRDKNNKLVDCISEKLFIQIADTLIERGYRRAGYDRINIDDCWSKRSRELDDGQLLPDDDRFPNGIKYLADYVCFLFGEI
;
A
#
# COMPACT_ATOMS: atom_id res chain seq x y z
N MET A 1 44.33 2.17 -43.76
CA MET A 1 42.99 2.55 -43.31
C MET A 1 43.21 3.35 -42.05
N ASP A 2 42.93 4.65 -42.09
CA ASP A 2 43.31 5.59 -41.04
C ASP A 2 42.56 5.32 -39.75
N PHE A 3 43.30 5.23 -38.67
CA PHE A 3 42.77 5.00 -37.31
C PHE A 3 41.74 6.08 -36.89
N THR A 4 41.91 7.31 -37.39
CA THR A 4 41.00 8.43 -37.24
C THR A 4 39.64 8.20 -37.89
N LEU A 5 39.59 7.53 -39.04
CA LEU A 5 38.35 7.24 -39.75
C LEU A 5 37.50 6.19 -39.00
N ILE A 6 38.17 5.21 -38.37
CA ILE A 6 37.50 4.15 -37.58
C ILE A 6 36.86 4.75 -36.32
N ILE A 7 37.55 5.66 -35.62
CA ILE A 7 37.01 6.33 -34.42
C ILE A 7 35.78 7.19 -34.77
N THR A 8 35.84 7.89 -35.92
CA THR A 8 34.70 8.74 -36.36
C THR A 8 33.47 7.91 -36.74
N ILE A 9 33.66 6.75 -37.36
CA ILE A 9 32.56 5.83 -37.72
C ILE A 9 31.95 5.21 -36.46
N PHE A 10 32.76 4.83 -35.46
CA PHE A 10 32.26 4.31 -34.18
C PHE A 10 31.49 5.38 -33.39
N SER A 11 31.93 6.65 -33.43
CA SER A 11 31.23 7.76 -32.79
C SER A 11 29.87 8.09 -33.41
N LEU A 12 29.73 7.84 -34.72
CA LEU A 12 28.46 8.07 -35.47
C LEU A 12 27.45 6.93 -35.32
N LEU A 13 27.89 5.73 -34.92
CA LEU A 13 27.01 4.57 -34.72
C LEU A 13 26.45 4.49 -33.30
N SER A 14 26.97 5.32 -32.36
CA SER A 14 26.52 5.35 -30.96
C SER A 14 25.40 6.36 -30.69
N PHE A 15 24.70 6.84 -31.70
CA PHE A 15 23.41 7.52 -31.48
C PHE A 15 22.38 6.46 -31.15
N GLU A 16 22.48 5.90 -29.95
CA GLU A 16 21.33 5.23 -29.34
C GLU A 16 20.16 6.20 -29.39
N LYS A 17 19.09 5.78 -30.04
CA LYS A 17 17.84 6.54 -30.05
C LYS A 17 17.38 6.64 -28.59
N ILE A 18 17.66 7.76 -27.96
CA ILE A 18 17.06 8.12 -26.68
C ILE A 18 15.59 8.32 -27.00
N TYR A 19 14.79 7.27 -26.81
CA TYR A 19 13.34 7.41 -26.86
C TYR A 19 12.94 8.28 -25.67
N PRO A 20 12.23 9.39 -25.89
CA PRO A 20 11.73 10.15 -24.77
C PRO A 20 10.81 9.23 -23.94
N ILE A 21 11.19 9.03 -22.69
CA ILE A 21 10.33 8.32 -21.73
C ILE A 21 9.19 9.28 -21.42
N TYR A 22 8.05 9.06 -22.07
CA TYR A 22 6.83 9.74 -21.69
C TYR A 22 6.34 9.11 -20.39
N THR A 23 6.56 9.80 -19.28
CA THR A 23 5.87 9.46 -18.03
C THR A 23 4.39 9.79 -18.23
N LEU A 24 3.53 8.81 -17.96
CA LEU A 24 2.10 9.02 -18.03
C LEU A 24 1.69 9.96 -16.88
N GLU A 25 1.56 11.25 -17.19
CA GLU A 25 1.02 12.20 -16.23
C GLU A 25 -0.51 12.10 -16.27
N ASN A 26 -1.05 11.28 -15.36
CA ASN A 26 -2.48 11.07 -15.21
C ASN A 26 -3.12 12.02 -14.19
N GLY A 27 -2.37 12.97 -13.66
CA GLY A 27 -2.83 13.93 -12.65
C GLY A 27 -3.03 13.35 -11.25
N LEU A 28 -2.75 12.05 -11.04
CA LEU A 28 -2.94 11.41 -9.75
C LEU A 28 -1.75 11.68 -8.80
N VAL A 29 -2.04 11.72 -7.52
CA VAL A 29 -1.06 11.76 -6.42
C VAL A 29 0.04 12.81 -6.64
N LYS A 30 -0.33 14.04 -6.96
CA LYS A 30 0.61 15.17 -7.10
C LYS A 30 1.30 15.56 -5.80
N THR A 31 0.70 15.20 -4.67
CA THR A 31 1.25 15.34 -3.34
C THR A 31 1.26 13.99 -2.63
N PRO A 32 2.17 13.76 -1.68
CA PRO A 32 2.12 12.53 -0.88
C PRO A 32 0.76 12.36 -0.21
N PRO A 33 0.17 11.15 -0.26
CA PRO A 33 -1.12 10.90 0.38
C PRO A 33 -1.00 11.05 1.90
N MET A 34 -1.95 11.76 2.50
CA MET A 34 -2.05 11.87 3.95
C MET A 34 -2.95 10.77 4.48
N GLY A 35 -2.42 9.90 5.31
CA GLY A 35 -3.16 8.76 5.84
C GLY A 35 -2.40 8.00 6.91
N TRP A 36 -3.01 6.93 7.37
CA TRP A 36 -2.40 5.98 8.28
C TRP A 36 -1.90 4.75 7.51
N LEU A 37 -0.72 4.24 7.89
CA LEU A 37 -0.10 3.06 7.30
C LEU A 37 0.16 2.02 8.39
N SER A 38 -0.27 0.78 8.17
CA SER A 38 -0.15 -0.29 9.15
C SER A 38 1.30 -0.69 9.46
N TRP A 39 2.19 -0.64 8.48
CA TRP A 39 3.57 -1.11 8.60
C TRP A 39 4.38 -0.40 9.67
N GLU A 40 4.26 0.91 9.79
CA GLU A 40 5.07 1.70 10.72
C GLU A 40 4.90 1.25 12.18
N ARG A 41 3.69 0.83 12.56
CA ARG A 41 3.37 0.45 13.94
C ARG A 41 3.32 -1.05 14.17
N PHE A 42 2.80 -1.80 13.21
CA PHE A 42 2.47 -3.22 13.40
C PHE A 42 3.34 -4.16 12.58
N LYS A 43 4.03 -3.65 11.53
CA LYS A 43 4.81 -4.47 10.61
C LYS A 43 3.98 -5.69 10.16
N CYS A 44 4.49 -6.90 10.32
CA CYS A 44 3.79 -8.14 10.02
C CYS A 44 3.28 -8.85 11.29
N GLU A 45 2.65 -8.09 12.21
CA GLU A 45 2.05 -8.70 13.40
C GLU A 45 0.72 -9.37 13.04
N ILE A 46 0.74 -10.68 12.89
CA ILE A 46 -0.42 -11.51 12.55
C ILE A 46 -0.94 -12.36 13.70
N ASN A 47 -0.29 -12.30 14.87
CA ASN A 47 -0.67 -13.07 16.03
C ASN A 47 -1.68 -12.32 16.89
N CYS A 48 -2.96 -12.48 16.58
CA CYS A 48 -4.05 -11.78 17.22
C CYS A 48 -4.35 -12.24 18.67
N HIS A 49 -3.81 -13.38 19.11
CA HIS A 49 -4.26 -14.00 20.35
C HIS A 49 -3.21 -14.02 21.46
N HIS A 50 -1.94 -13.96 21.14
CA HIS A 50 -0.87 -14.26 22.09
C HIS A 50 0.18 -13.18 22.25
N HIS A 51 0.22 -12.19 21.38
CA HIS A 51 1.24 -11.17 21.48
C HIS A 51 0.85 -10.13 22.55
N ARG A 52 1.71 -10.01 23.54
CA ARG A 52 1.60 -8.97 24.58
C ARG A 52 2.86 -8.11 24.56
N ASP A 53 2.67 -6.83 24.78
CA ASP A 53 3.79 -5.91 24.91
C ASP A 53 4.50 -6.10 26.27
N LYS A 54 5.58 -5.35 26.46
CA LYS A 54 6.36 -5.37 27.72
C LYS A 54 5.56 -5.00 28.98
N ASN A 55 4.38 -4.43 28.81
CA ASN A 55 3.46 -4.07 29.91
C ASN A 55 2.34 -5.13 30.08
N ASN A 56 2.48 -6.30 29.43
CA ASN A 56 1.49 -7.39 29.43
C ASN A 56 0.13 -7.01 28.79
N LYS A 57 0.07 -5.92 28.01
CA LYS A 57 -1.12 -5.52 27.27
C LYS A 57 -1.16 -6.28 25.95
N LEU A 58 -2.36 -6.78 25.57
CA LEU A 58 -2.56 -7.42 24.28
C LEU A 58 -2.26 -6.42 23.17
N VAL A 59 -1.40 -6.80 22.23
CA VAL A 59 -1.07 -5.99 21.06
C VAL A 59 -2.03 -6.33 19.93
N ASP A 60 -2.58 -5.31 19.28
CA ASP A 60 -3.41 -5.51 18.10
C ASP A 60 -2.58 -6.10 16.95
N CYS A 61 -3.22 -6.93 16.16
CA CYS A 61 -2.64 -7.56 14.97
C CYS A 61 -3.20 -6.92 13.70
N ILE A 62 -2.57 -7.21 12.56
CA ILE A 62 -3.10 -6.84 11.24
C ILE A 62 -4.42 -7.59 11.00
N SER A 63 -5.54 -6.90 11.23
CA SER A 63 -6.89 -7.47 11.19
C SER A 63 -7.94 -6.41 10.81
N GLU A 64 -9.07 -6.86 10.30
CA GLU A 64 -10.24 -6.01 10.01
C GLU A 64 -10.61 -5.12 11.20
N LYS A 65 -10.62 -5.70 12.40
CA LYS A 65 -10.89 -4.96 13.65
C LYS A 65 -9.94 -3.79 13.85
N LEU A 66 -8.63 -3.99 13.64
CA LEU A 66 -7.64 -2.94 13.78
C LEU A 66 -7.93 -1.78 12.81
N PHE A 67 -8.19 -2.09 11.54
CA PHE A 67 -8.42 -1.06 10.53
C PHE A 67 -9.71 -0.28 10.77
N ILE A 68 -10.79 -0.93 11.23
CA ILE A 68 -12.02 -0.27 11.66
C ILE A 68 -11.74 0.69 12.81
N GLN A 69 -11.05 0.26 13.87
CA GLN A 69 -10.70 1.11 15.01
C GLN A 69 -9.85 2.32 14.61
N ILE A 70 -8.95 2.15 13.66
CA ILE A 70 -8.15 3.27 13.14
C ILE A 70 -9.03 4.23 12.35
N ALA A 71 -9.93 3.73 11.50
CA ALA A 71 -10.87 4.58 10.75
C ALA A 71 -11.71 5.44 11.69
N ASP A 72 -12.31 4.82 12.70
CA ASP A 72 -13.09 5.51 13.73
C ASP A 72 -12.25 6.59 14.44
N THR A 73 -11.03 6.24 14.85
CA THR A 73 -10.11 7.16 15.51
C THR A 73 -9.75 8.36 14.65
N LEU A 74 -9.55 8.17 13.33
CA LEU A 74 -9.25 9.27 12.40
C LEU A 74 -10.41 10.26 12.30
N ILE A 75 -11.65 9.77 12.38
CA ILE A 75 -12.86 10.60 12.40
C ILE A 75 -13.01 11.30 13.77
N GLU A 76 -13.06 10.54 14.85
CA GLU A 76 -13.34 11.03 16.20
C GLU A 76 -12.33 12.09 16.65
N ARG A 77 -11.07 11.90 16.35
CA ARG A 77 -9.99 12.82 16.73
C ARG A 77 -9.75 13.96 15.72
N GLY A 78 -10.55 14.03 14.67
CA GLY A 78 -10.51 15.13 13.71
C GLY A 78 -9.38 15.05 12.69
N TYR A 79 -8.65 13.95 12.60
CA TYR A 79 -7.59 13.77 11.59
C TYR A 79 -8.15 13.87 10.17
N ARG A 80 -9.35 13.32 9.92
CA ARG A 80 -10.01 13.46 8.62
C ARG A 80 -10.18 14.93 8.22
N ARG A 81 -10.60 15.80 9.14
CA ARG A 81 -10.75 17.26 8.90
C ARG A 81 -9.41 17.96 8.65
N ALA A 82 -8.31 17.39 9.15
CA ALA A 82 -6.96 17.88 8.91
C ALA A 82 -6.35 17.35 7.59
N GLY A 83 -7.10 16.56 6.80
CA GLY A 83 -6.68 16.05 5.50
C GLY A 83 -6.16 14.61 5.50
N TYR A 84 -6.20 13.89 6.62
CA TYR A 84 -5.86 12.46 6.66
C TYR A 84 -7.05 11.64 6.18
N ASP A 85 -7.08 11.35 4.89
CA ASP A 85 -8.23 10.79 4.19
C ASP A 85 -8.02 9.36 3.70
N ARG A 86 -6.96 8.69 4.17
CA ARG A 86 -6.59 7.36 3.68
C ARG A 86 -6.18 6.43 4.80
N ILE A 87 -6.50 5.15 4.59
CA ILE A 87 -5.96 4.03 5.35
C ILE A 87 -5.25 3.11 4.37
N ASN A 88 -3.95 2.92 4.58
CA ASN A 88 -3.13 2.10 3.72
C ASN A 88 -2.87 0.77 4.43
N ILE A 89 -3.37 -0.30 3.83
CA ILE A 89 -3.09 -1.67 4.25
C ILE A 89 -1.76 -2.06 3.60
N ASP A 90 -0.76 -2.35 4.43
CA ASP A 90 0.53 -2.85 3.99
C ASP A 90 0.55 -4.38 4.02
N ASP A 91 1.72 -5.00 4.02
CA ASP A 91 1.90 -6.45 3.99
C ASP A 91 1.11 -7.25 5.05
N CYS A 92 1.07 -8.56 4.85
CA CYS A 92 0.59 -9.55 5.81
C CYS A 92 -0.94 -9.57 6.05
N TRP A 93 -1.73 -8.93 5.19
CA TRP A 93 -3.19 -9.01 5.23
C TRP A 93 -3.73 -10.28 4.57
N SER A 94 -3.01 -10.81 3.58
CA SER A 94 -3.47 -11.94 2.75
C SER A 94 -3.16 -13.29 3.36
N LYS A 95 -3.85 -14.32 2.88
CA LYS A 95 -3.48 -15.73 3.04
C LYS A 95 -2.12 -15.99 2.39
N ARG A 96 -1.49 -17.10 2.79
CA ARG A 96 -0.28 -17.59 2.14
C ARG A 96 -0.54 -18.25 0.79
N SER A 97 -1.77 -18.73 0.57
CA SER A 97 -2.23 -19.29 -0.70
C SER A 97 -2.98 -18.26 -1.51
N ARG A 98 -2.88 -18.37 -2.82
CA ARG A 98 -3.69 -17.58 -3.76
C ARG A 98 -4.93 -18.36 -4.18
N GLU A 99 -5.90 -17.67 -4.78
CA GLU A 99 -7.02 -18.32 -5.47
C GLU A 99 -6.50 -19.25 -6.56
N LEU A 100 -7.13 -20.44 -6.68
CA LEU A 100 -6.65 -21.48 -7.59
C LEU A 100 -6.92 -21.15 -9.06
N ASP A 101 -8.03 -20.45 -9.34
CA ASP A 101 -8.48 -20.23 -10.72
C ASP A 101 -7.77 -19.07 -11.41
N ASP A 102 -7.54 -17.98 -10.71
CA ASP A 102 -7.01 -16.74 -11.30
C ASP A 102 -5.74 -16.19 -10.61
N GLY A 103 -5.29 -16.86 -9.56
CA GLY A 103 -4.08 -16.48 -8.82
C GLY A 103 -4.22 -15.20 -7.98
N GLN A 104 -5.44 -14.73 -7.72
CA GLN A 104 -5.69 -13.54 -6.91
C GLN A 104 -5.22 -13.73 -5.46
N LEU A 105 -4.82 -12.62 -4.83
CA LEU A 105 -4.56 -12.57 -3.40
C LEU A 105 -5.89 -12.59 -2.65
N LEU A 106 -5.98 -13.47 -1.65
CA LEU A 106 -7.14 -13.58 -0.79
C LEU A 106 -6.83 -13.01 0.59
N PRO A 107 -7.77 -12.30 1.22
CA PRO A 107 -7.63 -11.93 2.63
C PRO A 107 -7.56 -13.18 3.51
N ASP A 108 -6.88 -13.04 4.63
CA ASP A 108 -6.88 -14.08 5.67
C ASP A 108 -8.25 -14.12 6.35
N ASP A 109 -8.97 -15.25 6.28
CA ASP A 109 -10.37 -15.32 6.71
C ASP A 109 -10.55 -15.12 8.22
N ASP A 110 -9.56 -15.53 9.03
CA ASP A 110 -9.64 -15.39 10.49
C ASP A 110 -9.48 -13.92 10.92
N ARG A 111 -8.63 -13.20 10.21
CA ARG A 111 -8.31 -11.80 10.54
C ARG A 111 -9.17 -10.79 9.78
N PHE A 112 -9.71 -11.17 8.63
CA PHE A 112 -10.59 -10.35 7.77
C PHE A 112 -11.86 -11.14 7.39
N PRO A 113 -12.70 -11.47 8.38
CA PRO A 113 -13.85 -12.37 8.16
C PRO A 113 -14.88 -11.83 7.17
N ASN A 114 -14.99 -10.52 6.99
CA ASN A 114 -15.88 -9.91 6.01
C ASN A 114 -15.16 -9.51 4.72
N GLY A 115 -13.86 -9.71 4.65
CA GLY A 115 -13.02 -9.42 3.50
C GLY A 115 -12.65 -7.94 3.32
N ILE A 116 -11.73 -7.69 2.40
CA ILE A 116 -11.20 -6.32 2.15
C ILE A 116 -12.26 -5.40 1.56
N LYS A 117 -13.20 -5.94 0.76
CA LYS A 117 -14.29 -5.11 0.19
C LYS A 117 -15.16 -4.50 1.29
N TYR A 118 -15.55 -5.27 2.28
CA TYR A 118 -16.31 -4.77 3.42
C TYR A 118 -15.57 -3.65 4.15
N LEU A 119 -14.28 -3.85 4.40
CA LEU A 119 -13.45 -2.84 5.05
C LEU A 119 -13.33 -1.57 4.20
N ALA A 120 -13.19 -1.70 2.89
CA ALA A 120 -13.15 -0.56 1.98
C ALA A 120 -14.48 0.22 1.99
N ASP A 121 -15.61 -0.50 1.91
CA ASP A 121 -16.94 0.12 1.96
C ASP A 121 -17.15 0.87 3.29
N TYR A 122 -16.71 0.28 4.40
CA TYR A 122 -16.79 0.92 5.72
C TYR A 122 -15.99 2.23 5.78
N VAL A 123 -14.76 2.22 5.30
CA VAL A 123 -13.90 3.41 5.29
C VAL A 123 -14.47 4.48 4.35
N CYS A 124 -14.93 4.11 3.16
CA CYS A 124 -15.57 5.03 2.23
C CYS A 124 -16.82 5.67 2.83
N PHE A 125 -17.66 4.88 3.50
CA PHE A 125 -18.84 5.41 4.21
C PHE A 125 -18.46 6.44 5.28
N LEU A 126 -17.45 6.14 6.10
CA LEU A 126 -17.01 7.03 7.18
C LEU A 126 -16.36 8.32 6.68
N PHE A 127 -15.58 8.22 5.61
CA PHE A 127 -14.80 9.37 5.11
C PHE A 127 -15.60 10.25 4.13
N GLY A 128 -16.78 9.79 3.72
CA GLY A 128 -17.56 10.37 2.64
C GLY A 128 -16.98 9.94 1.27
N GLU A 129 -17.82 9.93 0.22
CA GLU A 129 -17.34 9.70 -1.14
C GLU A 129 -16.32 10.79 -1.49
N ILE A 130 -15.14 10.34 -1.96
CA ILE A 130 -14.05 11.20 -2.44
C ILE A 130 -14.32 11.49 -3.92
#